data_57e73e975012709eca22b47a2aa9275f
#
_entry.id   57e73e975012709eca22b47a2aa9275f
#
_cell.length_a   1.000
_cell.length_b   1.000
_cell.length_c   1.000
_cell.angle_alpha   90.00
_cell.angle_beta   90.00
_cell.angle_gamma   90.00
#
_symmetry.space_group_name_H-M   'P 1'
#
loop_
_entity.id
_entity.type
_entity.pdbx_description
1 polymer ?
#
loop_
_entity_poly.entity_id
_entity_poly.type
_entity_poly.pdbx_seq_one_letter_code
_entity_poly.pdbx_strand_id
1 'polypeptide(L)'
;IAAAVKADHEATIAYVSAAIGASDFPMTTYFTAIGDVSAIQPLNTAQRAYVQRYIAENMPELKDVPVLSAAAPFKAGFGGATDFTDIAAGPLAIRNAADLYLYPNTLSAVKLNGIELKAWLEKSAAYFNRIDPQQTDAQELVNRKTPSYNFDVIQGGIRYAIDLGKPVGERIVDLRLDGQLVQPQQVFIVATNNYRATSGKSFIDKL
;
A
#
# COMPACT_ATOMS: atom_id res chain seq x y z
N ILE A 1 -37.22 16.40 8.25
CA ILE A 1 -36.08 15.46 8.14
C ILE A 1 -34.80 16.15 8.61
N ALA A 2 -34.41 17.32 8.05
CA ALA A 2 -33.16 18.01 8.41
C ALA A 2 -33.04 18.30 9.92
N ALA A 3 -34.13 18.79 10.57
CA ALA A 3 -34.11 19.04 12.02
C ALA A 3 -33.95 17.77 12.88
N ALA A 4 -34.48 16.64 12.40
CA ALA A 4 -34.40 15.37 13.14
C ALA A 4 -33.01 14.76 13.17
N VAL A 5 -32.18 15.03 12.13
CA VAL A 5 -30.79 14.47 12.04
C VAL A 5 -29.71 15.49 12.37
N LYS A 6 -30.09 16.72 12.75
CA LYS A 6 -29.15 17.82 12.96
C LYS A 6 -28.12 17.50 14.05
N ALA A 7 -28.58 17.00 15.19
CA ALA A 7 -27.70 16.70 16.32
C ALA A 7 -26.67 15.59 15.99
N ASP A 8 -27.10 14.53 15.30
CA ASP A 8 -26.23 13.44 14.89
C ASP A 8 -25.23 13.91 13.82
N HIS A 9 -25.66 14.77 12.91
CA HIS A 9 -24.78 15.37 11.91
C HIS A 9 -23.70 16.25 12.56
N GLU A 10 -24.10 17.14 13.49
CA GLU A 10 -23.16 18.00 14.21
C GLU A 10 -22.16 17.18 15.05
N ALA A 11 -22.62 16.13 15.74
CA ALA A 11 -21.76 15.22 16.47
C ALA A 11 -20.78 14.47 15.56
N THR A 12 -21.24 14.03 14.38
CA THR A 12 -20.37 13.39 13.38
C THR A 12 -19.30 14.34 12.87
N ILE A 13 -19.67 15.59 12.52
CA ILE A 13 -18.71 16.61 12.08
C ILE A 13 -17.67 16.90 13.17
N ALA A 14 -18.10 17.04 14.42
CA ALA A 14 -17.20 17.24 15.54
C ALA A 14 -16.21 16.07 15.70
N TYR A 15 -16.71 14.84 15.64
CA TYR A 15 -15.90 13.62 15.74
C TYR A 15 -14.87 13.53 14.61
N VAL A 16 -15.28 13.63 13.35
CA VAL A 16 -14.36 13.48 12.21
C VAL A 16 -13.36 14.64 12.08
N SER A 17 -13.64 15.76 12.73
CA SER A 17 -12.77 16.94 12.79
C SER A 17 -11.82 16.93 13.99
N ALA A 18 -11.92 15.94 14.89
CA ALA A 18 -11.02 15.83 16.03
C ALA A 18 -9.57 15.67 15.55
N ALA A 19 -8.67 16.48 16.12
CA ALA A 19 -7.27 16.49 15.77
C ALA A 19 -6.57 15.18 16.18
N ILE A 20 -5.73 14.64 15.29
CA ILE A 20 -4.93 13.41 15.53
C ILE A 20 -3.44 13.62 15.39
N GLY A 21 -3.01 14.77 14.88
CA GLY A 21 -1.60 15.10 14.68
C GLY A 21 -1.39 16.16 13.63
N ALA A 22 -0.23 16.16 13.00
CA ALA A 22 0.12 17.04 11.88
C ALA A 22 1.10 16.34 10.94
N SER A 23 1.15 16.80 9.69
CA SER A 23 2.16 16.40 8.69
C SER A 23 2.89 17.64 8.19
N ASP A 24 4.19 17.54 7.99
CA ASP A 24 5.03 18.57 7.39
C ASP A 24 5.12 18.46 5.85
N PHE A 25 4.49 17.47 5.27
CA PHE A 25 4.40 17.27 3.82
C PHE A 25 2.97 16.92 3.38
N PRO A 26 2.60 17.20 2.13
CA PRO A 26 1.30 16.81 1.58
C PRO A 26 1.27 15.30 1.32
N MET A 27 0.13 14.67 1.61
CA MET A 27 -0.09 13.24 1.36
C MET A 27 -1.05 13.09 0.18
N THR A 28 -0.52 12.69 -0.97
CA THR A 28 -1.29 12.59 -2.22
C THR A 28 -1.10 11.25 -2.92
N THR A 29 -2.05 10.89 -3.79
CA THR A 29 -2.01 9.69 -4.65
C THR A 29 -1.95 10.02 -6.14
N TYR A 30 -1.75 11.27 -6.52
CA TYR A 30 -1.75 11.71 -7.92
C TYR A 30 -0.70 11.01 -8.79
N PHE A 31 0.46 10.68 -8.22
CA PHE A 31 1.60 10.12 -8.94
C PHE A 31 1.84 8.63 -8.66
N THR A 32 0.81 7.93 -8.19
CA THR A 32 0.88 6.50 -7.82
C THR A 32 1.52 5.61 -8.87
N ALA A 33 1.27 5.88 -10.14
CA ALA A 33 1.76 5.06 -11.24
C ALA A 33 3.21 5.39 -11.70
N ILE A 34 3.77 6.52 -11.29
CA ILE A 34 5.05 6.98 -11.84
C ILE A 34 6.08 7.41 -10.78
N GLY A 35 5.74 7.39 -9.52
CA GLY A 35 6.63 7.86 -8.47
C GLY A 35 6.28 7.41 -7.08
N ASP A 36 6.95 8.00 -6.12
CA ASP A 36 6.70 7.75 -4.71
C ASP A 36 5.33 8.28 -4.30
N VAL A 37 4.64 7.51 -3.48
CA VAL A 37 3.28 7.81 -3.04
C VAL A 37 3.32 8.30 -1.60
N SER A 38 3.37 9.62 -1.42
CA SER A 38 3.45 10.24 -0.09
C SER A 38 2.29 9.84 0.83
N ALA A 39 1.10 9.57 0.30
CA ALA A 39 -0.05 9.08 1.05
C ALA A 39 0.13 7.66 1.61
N ILE A 40 0.94 6.81 0.99
CA ILE A 40 1.13 5.40 1.41
C ILE A 40 2.29 5.25 2.41
N GLN A 41 3.24 6.17 2.42
CA GLN A 41 4.39 6.13 3.33
C GLN A 41 3.99 6.09 4.82
N PRO A 42 3.16 7.01 5.36
CA PRO A 42 2.77 6.98 6.77
C PRO A 42 1.98 5.72 7.11
N LEU A 43 1.15 5.21 6.19
CA LEU A 43 0.40 3.97 6.39
C LEU A 43 1.34 2.77 6.53
N ASN A 44 2.27 2.60 5.61
CA ASN A 44 3.28 1.53 5.68
C ASN A 44 4.17 1.65 6.91
N THR A 45 4.57 2.88 7.27
CA THR A 45 5.36 3.15 8.48
C THR A 45 4.60 2.74 9.75
N ALA A 46 3.34 3.12 9.87
CA ALA A 46 2.50 2.79 11.01
C ALA A 46 2.27 1.28 11.16
N GLN A 47 1.91 0.60 10.07
CA GLN A 47 1.70 -0.86 10.06
C GLN A 47 2.97 -1.60 10.47
N ARG A 48 4.11 -1.22 9.87
CA ARG A 48 5.42 -1.83 10.16
C ARG A 48 5.80 -1.63 11.63
N ALA A 49 5.71 -0.40 12.14
CA ALA A 49 6.07 -0.08 13.52
C ALA A 49 5.20 -0.85 14.53
N TYR A 50 3.91 -1.00 14.25
CA TYR A 50 3.02 -1.78 15.09
C TYR A 50 3.43 -3.26 15.14
N VAL A 51 3.67 -3.88 13.97
CA VAL A 51 4.07 -5.30 13.89
C VAL A 51 5.43 -5.53 14.53
N GLN A 52 6.40 -4.63 14.34
CA GLN A 52 7.72 -4.72 14.98
C GLN A 52 7.61 -4.69 16.52
N ARG A 53 6.80 -3.79 17.05
CA ARG A 53 6.55 -3.72 18.51
C ARG A 53 5.87 -4.99 19.02
N TYR A 54 4.83 -5.46 18.31
CA TYR A 54 4.14 -6.70 18.69
C TYR A 54 5.08 -7.92 18.72
N ILE A 55 5.95 -8.03 17.71
CA ILE A 55 6.97 -9.11 17.67
C ILE A 55 7.92 -8.97 18.86
N ALA A 56 8.43 -7.78 19.13
CA ALA A 56 9.35 -7.57 20.25
C ALA A 56 8.76 -7.96 21.61
N GLU A 57 7.47 -7.71 21.80
CA GLU A 57 6.76 -7.97 23.06
C GLU A 57 6.26 -9.42 23.18
N ASN A 58 5.87 -10.07 22.07
CA ASN A 58 5.10 -11.32 22.12
C ASN A 58 5.75 -12.49 21.36
N MET A 59 6.70 -12.25 20.45
CA MET A 59 7.30 -13.25 19.56
C MET A 59 8.81 -13.05 19.41
N PRO A 60 9.59 -13.11 20.51
CA PRO A 60 11.01 -12.76 20.51
C PRO A 60 11.85 -13.63 19.57
N GLU A 61 11.39 -14.81 19.20
CA GLU A 61 12.02 -15.70 18.21
C GLU A 61 12.01 -15.13 16.80
N LEU A 62 11.13 -14.15 16.51
CA LEU A 62 11.04 -13.49 15.21
C LEU A 62 11.73 -12.11 15.17
N LYS A 63 12.36 -11.68 16.26
CA LYS A 63 12.94 -10.33 16.41
C LYS A 63 13.95 -9.94 15.31
N ASP A 64 14.67 -10.92 14.79
CA ASP A 64 15.72 -10.73 13.78
C ASP A 64 15.19 -10.95 12.34
N VAL A 65 13.90 -11.28 12.18
CA VAL A 65 13.28 -11.42 10.87
C VAL A 65 12.91 -10.03 10.34
N PRO A 66 13.33 -9.65 9.12
CA PRO A 66 12.95 -8.37 8.52
C PRO A 66 11.43 -8.19 8.46
N VAL A 67 10.96 -7.05 8.97
CA VAL A 67 9.54 -6.66 8.90
C VAL A 67 9.36 -5.66 7.77
N LEU A 68 8.57 -6.03 6.79
CA LEU A 68 8.10 -5.19 5.69
C LEU A 68 6.66 -4.77 5.92
N SER A 69 6.16 -3.84 5.12
CA SER A 69 4.74 -3.47 5.11
C SER A 69 4.26 -3.32 3.68
N ALA A 70 3.07 -3.83 3.40
CA ALA A 70 2.39 -3.76 2.12
C ALA A 70 1.06 -3.02 2.25
N ALA A 71 0.89 -1.96 1.48
CA ALA A 71 -0.35 -1.21 1.37
C ALA A 71 -0.55 -0.71 -0.06
N ALA A 72 -1.80 -0.53 -0.46
CA ALA A 72 -2.16 -0.01 -1.77
C ALA A 72 -2.95 1.29 -1.64
N PRO A 73 -2.86 2.21 -2.60
CA PRO A 73 -3.69 3.40 -2.64
C PRO A 73 -5.13 3.01 -2.99
N PHE A 74 -6.09 3.37 -2.15
CA PHE A 74 -7.50 3.11 -2.42
C PHE A 74 -8.07 4.06 -3.47
N LYS A 75 -7.63 5.30 -3.46
CA LYS A 75 -8.04 6.38 -4.36
C LYS A 75 -6.84 6.82 -5.20
N ALA A 76 -6.79 6.46 -6.47
CA ALA A 76 -5.74 6.84 -7.40
C ALA A 76 -6.27 6.92 -8.85
N GLY A 77 -7.46 7.53 -9.02
CA GLY A 77 -8.04 7.83 -10.33
C GLY A 77 -8.84 6.70 -10.98
N PHE A 78 -9.01 5.54 -10.33
CA PHE A 78 -9.83 4.45 -10.88
C PHE A 78 -11.31 4.83 -10.99
N GLY A 79 -11.83 5.58 -10.02
CA GLY A 79 -13.20 6.12 -9.98
C GLY A 79 -13.39 7.44 -10.76
N GLY A 80 -12.34 7.94 -11.43
CA GLY A 80 -12.39 9.18 -12.21
C GLY A 80 -11.53 10.31 -11.64
N ALA A 81 -11.70 11.52 -12.19
CA ALA A 81 -10.83 12.68 -11.92
C ALA A 81 -10.83 13.18 -10.47
N THR A 82 -11.84 12.84 -9.68
CA THR A 82 -11.95 13.22 -8.25
C THR A 82 -11.58 12.09 -7.30
N ASP A 83 -11.17 10.93 -7.82
CA ASP A 83 -10.85 9.75 -7.03
C ASP A 83 -9.36 9.73 -6.65
N PHE A 84 -8.93 10.75 -5.91
CA PHE A 84 -7.58 10.84 -5.37
C PHE A 84 -7.62 11.21 -3.88
N THR A 85 -6.63 10.75 -3.12
CA THR A 85 -6.32 11.31 -1.80
C THR A 85 -5.49 12.57 -2.02
N ASP A 86 -5.89 13.66 -1.36
CA ASP A 86 -5.21 14.95 -1.42
C ASP A 86 -5.32 15.66 -0.06
N ILE A 87 -4.32 15.44 0.77
CA ILE A 87 -4.25 15.97 2.14
C ILE A 87 -3.08 16.95 2.20
N ALA A 88 -3.39 18.23 2.42
CA ALA A 88 -2.36 19.26 2.56
C ALA A 88 -1.49 19.03 3.79
N ALA A 89 -0.25 19.53 3.75
CA ALA A 89 0.58 19.65 4.94
C ALA A 89 -0.10 20.53 6.00
N GLY A 90 0.07 20.20 7.28
CA GLY A 90 -0.52 20.90 8.39
C GLY A 90 -1.27 19.98 9.36
N PRO A 91 -2.24 20.52 10.13
CA PRO A 91 -3.04 19.74 11.09
C PRO A 91 -3.82 18.62 10.44
N LEU A 92 -3.81 17.44 11.08
CA LEU A 92 -4.54 16.26 10.65
C LEU A 92 -5.69 15.98 11.61
N ALA A 93 -6.81 15.54 11.04
CA ALA A 93 -8.02 15.12 11.76
C ALA A 93 -8.39 13.67 11.40
N ILE A 94 -9.34 13.07 12.13
CA ILE A 94 -9.82 11.70 11.87
C ILE A 94 -10.25 11.52 10.41
N ARG A 95 -10.92 12.53 9.81
CA ARG A 95 -11.31 12.49 8.39
C ARG A 95 -10.14 12.29 7.43
N ASN A 96 -8.93 12.79 7.75
CA ASN A 96 -7.75 12.60 6.92
C ASN A 96 -7.27 11.15 6.98
N ALA A 97 -7.29 10.54 8.17
CA ALA A 97 -6.99 9.11 8.31
C ALA A 97 -8.00 8.24 7.55
N ALA A 98 -9.29 8.59 7.60
CA ALA A 98 -10.34 7.91 6.84
C ALA A 98 -10.19 8.09 5.31
N ASP A 99 -9.65 9.20 4.84
CA ASP A 99 -9.35 9.42 3.42
C ASP A 99 -8.12 8.61 2.94
N LEU A 100 -7.12 8.44 3.80
CA LEU A 100 -5.98 7.55 3.54
C LEU A 100 -6.38 6.08 3.53
N TYR A 101 -7.30 5.68 4.41
CA TYR A 101 -7.70 4.29 4.59
C TYR A 101 -9.22 4.15 4.71
N LEU A 102 -9.87 3.80 3.59
CA LEU A 102 -11.33 3.84 3.44
C LEU A 102 -12.09 2.70 4.15
N TYR A 103 -11.43 1.55 4.40
CA TYR A 103 -12.12 0.34 4.84
C TYR A 103 -11.75 -0.02 6.29
N PRO A 104 -12.70 -0.53 7.09
CA PRO A 104 -12.46 -0.92 8.47
C PRO A 104 -11.77 -2.30 8.56
N ASN A 105 -10.64 -2.45 7.89
CA ASN A 105 -9.83 -3.65 7.95
C ASN A 105 -9.06 -3.74 9.26
N THR A 106 -8.73 -4.95 9.68
CA THR A 106 -7.78 -5.20 10.78
C THR A 106 -6.37 -5.40 10.23
N LEU A 107 -5.37 -5.06 11.04
CA LEU A 107 -3.98 -5.33 10.71
C LEU A 107 -3.68 -6.83 10.82
N SER A 108 -2.97 -7.35 9.85
CA SER A 108 -2.47 -8.73 9.80
C SER A 108 -0.99 -8.72 9.50
N ALA A 109 -0.29 -9.78 9.87
CA ALA A 109 1.08 -10.01 9.48
C ALA A 109 1.22 -11.43 8.92
N VAL A 110 1.94 -11.57 7.81
CA VAL A 110 2.16 -12.85 7.14
C VAL A 110 3.64 -13.13 7.02
N LYS A 111 4.02 -14.40 7.18
CA LYS A 111 5.40 -14.86 7.02
C LYS A 111 5.57 -15.38 5.60
N LEU A 112 6.54 -14.83 4.86
CA LEU A 112 6.82 -15.15 3.47
C LEU A 112 8.31 -15.42 3.28
N ASN A 113 8.64 -16.18 2.23
CA ASN A 113 10.01 -16.26 1.73
C ASN A 113 10.24 -15.31 0.52
N GLY A 114 11.47 -15.25 0.01
CA GLY A 114 11.84 -14.35 -1.09
C GLY A 114 11.13 -14.68 -2.41
N ILE A 115 10.83 -15.95 -2.66
CA ILE A 115 10.06 -16.38 -3.86
C ILE A 115 8.64 -15.82 -3.76
N GLU A 116 8.01 -16.00 -2.61
CA GLU A 116 6.63 -15.55 -2.34
C GLU A 116 6.53 -14.02 -2.35
N LEU A 117 7.50 -13.34 -1.77
CA LEU A 117 7.59 -11.88 -1.83
C LEU A 117 7.68 -11.38 -3.27
N LYS A 118 8.55 -11.99 -4.09
CA LYS A 118 8.65 -11.65 -5.51
C LYS A 118 7.34 -11.93 -6.25
N ALA A 119 6.71 -13.07 -6.00
CA ALA A 119 5.42 -13.41 -6.62
C ALA A 119 4.31 -12.42 -6.27
N TRP A 120 4.29 -11.91 -5.03
CA TRP A 120 3.36 -10.84 -4.62
C TRP A 120 3.61 -9.57 -5.44
N LEU A 121 4.86 -9.12 -5.53
CA LEU A 121 5.22 -7.93 -6.31
C LEU A 121 4.90 -8.09 -7.80
N GLU A 122 5.14 -9.26 -8.38
CA GLU A 122 4.77 -9.57 -9.78
C GLU A 122 3.26 -9.45 -10.02
N LYS A 123 2.47 -9.96 -9.09
CA LYS A 123 1.01 -9.86 -9.16
C LYS A 123 0.53 -8.41 -9.02
N SER A 124 1.16 -7.65 -8.14
CA SER A 124 0.94 -6.20 -7.97
C SER A 124 1.29 -5.44 -9.25
N ALA A 125 2.40 -5.81 -9.93
CA ALA A 125 2.84 -5.20 -11.17
C ALA A 125 1.89 -5.43 -12.38
N ALA A 126 0.88 -6.30 -12.26
CA ALA A 126 -0.20 -6.44 -13.24
C ALA A 126 -1.09 -5.18 -13.35
N TYR A 127 -0.95 -4.24 -12.41
CA TYR A 127 -1.54 -2.89 -12.47
C TYR A 127 -1.11 -2.10 -13.71
N PHE A 128 0.05 -2.41 -14.28
CA PHE A 128 0.58 -1.74 -15.45
C PHE A 128 0.32 -2.55 -16.74
N ASN A 129 0.14 -1.84 -17.85
CA ASN A 129 0.20 -2.43 -19.17
C ASN A 129 1.65 -2.85 -19.51
N ARG A 130 1.79 -3.73 -20.48
CA ARG A 130 3.10 -3.96 -21.11
C ARG A 130 3.41 -2.79 -22.03
N ILE A 131 4.63 -2.28 -21.93
CA ILE A 131 5.13 -1.18 -22.76
C ILE A 131 6.11 -1.73 -23.78
N ASP A 132 5.92 -1.39 -25.04
CA ASP A 132 6.88 -1.70 -26.11
C ASP A 132 7.93 -0.57 -26.16
N PRO A 133 9.19 -0.83 -25.81
CA PRO A 133 10.23 0.20 -25.82
C PRO A 133 10.62 0.66 -27.26
N GLN A 134 10.19 -0.05 -28.29
CA GLN A 134 10.45 0.32 -29.70
C GLN A 134 9.36 1.22 -30.28
N GLN A 135 8.20 1.29 -29.64
CA GLN A 135 7.09 2.15 -30.08
C GLN A 135 7.33 3.59 -29.62
N THR A 136 7.33 4.54 -30.57
CA THR A 136 7.55 5.98 -30.32
C THR A 136 6.28 6.72 -29.94
N ASP A 137 5.11 6.21 -30.31
CA ASP A 137 3.83 6.80 -29.96
C ASP A 137 3.52 6.59 -28.48
N ALA A 138 2.66 7.47 -27.92
CA ALA A 138 2.23 7.38 -26.52
C ALA A 138 1.53 6.03 -26.24
N GLN A 139 1.90 5.41 -25.13
CA GLN A 139 1.32 4.14 -24.67
C GLN A 139 0.63 4.35 -23.35
N GLU A 140 -0.52 3.70 -23.14
CA GLU A 140 -1.22 3.76 -21.87
C GLU A 140 -0.48 2.95 -20.80
N LEU A 141 0.00 3.63 -19.76
CA LEU A 141 0.81 3.03 -18.69
C LEU A 141 -0.01 2.10 -17.80
N VAL A 142 -1.20 2.55 -17.37
CA VAL A 142 -2.01 1.86 -16.37
C VAL A 142 -3.04 0.96 -17.04
N ASN A 143 -3.13 -0.27 -16.56
CA ASN A 143 -4.21 -1.19 -16.92
C ASN A 143 -5.51 -0.78 -16.20
N ARG A 144 -6.38 -0.06 -16.87
CA ARG A 144 -7.65 0.45 -16.31
C ARG A 144 -8.62 -0.65 -15.87
N LYS A 145 -8.36 -1.91 -16.17
CA LYS A 145 -9.14 -3.06 -15.68
C LYS A 145 -8.69 -3.51 -14.28
N THR A 146 -7.53 -3.02 -13.82
CA THR A 146 -6.97 -3.35 -12.51
C THR A 146 -7.10 -2.14 -11.59
N PRO A 147 -7.94 -2.22 -10.54
CA PRO A 147 -8.08 -1.13 -9.57
C PRO A 147 -6.76 -0.82 -8.85
N SER A 148 -6.57 0.45 -8.48
CA SER A 148 -5.37 0.92 -7.77
C SER A 148 -5.13 0.21 -6.43
N TYR A 149 -6.19 -0.21 -5.74
CA TYR A 149 -6.06 -1.00 -4.50
C TYR A 149 -5.47 -2.40 -4.72
N ASN A 150 -5.20 -2.83 -5.95
CA ASN A 150 -4.45 -4.05 -6.27
C ASN A 150 -2.97 -3.77 -6.56
N PHE A 151 -2.54 -2.52 -6.53
CA PHE A 151 -1.15 -2.13 -6.65
C PHE A 151 -0.54 -1.92 -5.26
N ASP A 152 -0.09 -3.00 -4.64
CA ASP A 152 0.56 -2.94 -3.33
C ASP A 152 1.96 -2.34 -3.44
N VAL A 153 2.23 -1.33 -2.64
CA VAL A 153 3.56 -0.74 -2.42
C VAL A 153 4.15 -1.36 -1.16
N ILE A 154 5.29 -2.05 -1.31
CA ILE A 154 5.97 -2.68 -0.18
C ILE A 154 7.14 -1.81 0.27
N GLN A 155 7.20 -1.52 1.57
CA GLN A 155 8.24 -0.71 2.22
C GLN A 155 8.91 -1.48 3.37
N GLY A 156 10.05 -0.97 3.83
CA GLY A 156 10.82 -1.56 4.94
C GLY A 156 12.24 -1.96 4.56
N GLY A 157 12.92 -1.13 3.76
CA GLY A 157 14.27 -1.40 3.24
C GLY A 157 14.28 -2.16 1.91
N ILE A 158 13.10 -2.57 1.43
CA ILE A 158 12.97 -3.26 0.14
C ILE A 158 13.07 -2.26 -1.02
N ARG A 159 13.78 -2.66 -2.07
CA ARG A 159 13.89 -1.92 -3.34
C ARG A 159 13.80 -2.89 -4.50
N TYR A 160 13.16 -2.48 -5.57
CA TYR A 160 13.02 -3.25 -6.81
C TYR A 160 12.68 -2.32 -7.97
N ALA A 161 12.87 -2.80 -9.20
CA ALA A 161 12.36 -2.13 -10.38
C ALA A 161 11.28 -3.00 -11.05
N ILE A 162 10.33 -2.34 -11.71
CA ILE A 162 9.28 -2.98 -12.51
C ILE A 162 9.61 -2.77 -13.98
N ASP A 163 10.09 -3.80 -14.65
CA ASP A 163 10.37 -3.78 -16.09
C ASP A 163 9.08 -4.00 -16.88
N LEU A 164 8.49 -2.93 -17.38
CA LEU A 164 7.23 -2.98 -18.11
C LEU A 164 7.36 -3.52 -19.54
N GLY A 165 8.56 -3.66 -20.08
CA GLY A 165 8.81 -4.35 -21.36
C GLY A 165 8.56 -5.85 -21.26
N LYS A 166 8.57 -6.41 -20.04
CA LYS A 166 8.38 -7.84 -19.79
C LYS A 166 6.91 -8.22 -19.58
N PRO A 167 6.56 -9.50 -19.80
CA PRO A 167 5.25 -10.02 -19.42
C PRO A 167 5.06 -10.02 -17.91
N VAL A 168 3.80 -10.03 -17.46
CA VAL A 168 3.47 -10.22 -16.03
C VAL A 168 4.05 -11.55 -15.55
N GLY A 169 4.67 -11.55 -14.38
CA GLY A 169 5.39 -12.69 -13.81
C GLY A 169 6.92 -12.63 -14.00
N GLU A 170 7.42 -11.70 -14.83
CA GLU A 170 8.85 -11.51 -15.11
C GLU A 170 9.30 -10.05 -14.92
N ARG A 171 8.42 -9.18 -14.40
CA ARG A 171 8.61 -7.73 -14.32
C ARG A 171 9.48 -7.26 -13.18
N ILE A 172 9.49 -8.02 -12.07
CA ILE A 172 10.24 -7.61 -10.88
C ILE A 172 11.70 -7.97 -11.06
N VAL A 173 12.53 -6.94 -11.18
CA VAL A 173 13.98 -7.06 -11.34
C VAL A 173 14.70 -6.32 -10.21
N ASP A 174 15.92 -6.74 -9.93
CA ASP A 174 16.81 -6.14 -8.92
C ASP A 174 16.17 -6.00 -7.53
N LEU A 175 15.47 -7.05 -7.09
CA LEU A 175 14.82 -7.08 -5.77
C LEU A 175 15.88 -7.17 -4.66
N ARG A 176 15.96 -6.13 -3.83
CA ARG A 176 16.95 -5.98 -2.75
C ARG A 176 16.31 -5.61 -1.42
N LEU A 177 16.91 -6.11 -0.34
CA LEU A 177 16.69 -5.63 1.02
C LEU A 177 17.98 -4.95 1.50
N ASP A 178 17.90 -3.69 1.91
CA ASP A 178 19.03 -2.89 2.41
C ASP A 178 20.28 -2.99 1.49
N GLY A 179 20.05 -2.98 0.18
CA GLY A 179 21.07 -3.05 -0.85
C GLY A 179 21.54 -4.45 -1.24
N GLN A 180 21.20 -5.51 -0.49
CA GLN A 180 21.56 -6.89 -0.78
C GLN A 180 20.46 -7.60 -1.60
N LEU A 181 20.84 -8.43 -2.58
CA LEU A 181 19.86 -9.22 -3.34
C LEU A 181 19.06 -10.13 -2.42
N VAL A 182 17.74 -10.08 -2.55
CA VAL A 182 16.84 -10.98 -1.81
C VAL A 182 17.07 -12.41 -2.27
N GLN A 183 17.36 -13.31 -1.30
CA GLN A 183 17.56 -14.73 -1.58
C GLN A 183 16.21 -15.46 -1.62
N PRO A 184 16.06 -16.52 -2.43
CA PRO A 184 14.80 -17.26 -2.58
C PRO A 184 14.22 -17.75 -1.24
N GLN A 185 15.05 -18.19 -0.32
CA GLN A 185 14.63 -18.72 0.99
C GLN A 185 14.72 -17.69 2.13
N GLN A 186 15.08 -16.45 1.85
CA GLN A 186 15.12 -15.40 2.86
C GLN A 186 13.72 -15.13 3.39
N VAL A 187 13.57 -15.14 4.71
CA VAL A 187 12.28 -15.02 5.38
C VAL A 187 11.99 -13.57 5.73
N PHE A 188 10.72 -13.18 5.59
CA PHE A 188 10.17 -11.86 5.90
C PHE A 188 8.87 -12.00 6.68
N ILE A 189 8.58 -11.00 7.50
CA ILE A 189 7.22 -10.73 7.99
C ILE A 189 6.69 -9.52 7.23
N VAL A 190 5.52 -9.63 6.62
CA VAL A 190 4.88 -8.53 5.88
C VAL A 190 3.61 -8.10 6.61
N ALA A 191 3.61 -6.89 7.15
CA ALA A 191 2.43 -6.24 7.69
C ALA A 191 1.48 -5.84 6.56
N THR A 192 0.23 -6.14 6.67
CA THR A 192 -0.82 -5.82 5.69
C THR A 192 -2.20 -5.86 6.35
N ASN A 193 -3.28 -5.79 5.60
CA ASN A 193 -4.63 -5.91 6.14
C ASN A 193 -5.18 -7.35 6.02
N ASN A 194 -6.20 -7.64 6.83
CA ASN A 194 -6.87 -8.94 6.84
C ASN A 194 -7.47 -9.32 5.49
N TYR A 195 -7.99 -8.35 4.73
CA TYR A 195 -8.53 -8.63 3.40
C TYR A 195 -7.44 -9.17 2.47
N ARG A 196 -6.24 -8.55 2.51
CA ARG A 196 -5.10 -9.00 1.72
C ARG A 196 -4.55 -10.34 2.22
N ALA A 197 -4.55 -10.56 3.51
CA ALA A 197 -4.01 -11.77 4.13
C ALA A 197 -4.91 -13.00 4.02
N THR A 198 -6.24 -12.85 3.96
CA THR A 198 -7.18 -13.97 4.15
C THR A 198 -8.25 -14.12 3.08
N SER A 199 -8.41 -13.16 2.14
CA SER A 199 -9.43 -13.31 1.11
C SER A 199 -9.03 -14.38 0.08
N GLY A 200 -9.96 -15.24 -0.33
CA GLY A 200 -9.73 -16.28 -1.36
C GLY A 200 -9.39 -15.74 -2.76
N LYS A 201 -9.29 -14.41 -2.90
CA LYS A 201 -8.72 -13.70 -4.05
C LYS A 201 -7.40 -13.02 -3.68
N SER A 202 -6.88 -13.28 -2.49
CA SER A 202 -5.69 -12.64 -1.97
C SER A 202 -4.46 -13.01 -2.78
N PHE A 203 -3.44 -12.17 -2.67
CA PHE A 203 -2.15 -12.42 -3.27
C PHE A 203 -1.43 -13.62 -2.61
N ILE A 204 -1.85 -14.02 -1.42
CA ILE A 204 -1.19 -14.99 -0.56
C ILE A 204 -1.79 -16.40 -0.68
N ASP A 205 -3.09 -16.53 -1.00
CA ASP A 205 -3.81 -17.82 -1.05
C ASP A 205 -3.31 -18.85 -2.09
N LYS A 206 -2.30 -18.50 -2.86
CA LYS A 206 -1.71 -19.38 -3.87
C LYS A 206 -0.18 -19.49 -3.73
N LEU A 207 0.32 -18.99 -2.63
CA LEU A 207 1.70 -19.14 -2.21
C LEU A 207 1.80 -20.16 -1.07
#